data_a21307c6a1b022318f80acac55414fdd
#
_entry.id   a21307c6a1b022318f80acac55414fdd
#
_cell.length_a   1.000
_cell.length_b   1.000
_cell.length_c   1.000
_cell.angle_alpha   90.00
_cell.angle_beta   90.00
_cell.angle_gamma   90.00
#
_symmetry.space_group_name_H-M   'P 1'
#
loop_
_entity.id
_entity.type
_entity.pdbx_description
1 polymer ?
#
loop_
_entity_poly.entity_id
_entity_poly.type
_entity_poly.pdbx_seq_one_letter_code
_entity_poly.pdbx_strand_id
1 'polypeptide(L)'
;NGMTHDQTNSDLVARAESFDTLAEKAAFWQKTPPKRDRNFAFRNLGDLTFASVGSKWGLDFNGVSYGAAIADFDGDGDLDLAVASLEDPVRLYRNDSTTGHLMKIRLKGRKRNSHGIGAKVTIETKAGIQVRYLNSCQGYASANEPIIHFGVGNAKIIKRLTVRWPLGVTQTFENLPVDKFFVISEPPEGEPSPSSPEPFSLLVASNALSDVQHKENDFDDFKLQPLLPHRLSRLGPGMAWGDVDADGDEDVFLGGASGQPSVLALNDGNGTFTQKKLLYFENEQLLPFEDMGAVFLDADSDGDLDLYVVSGGFDPRPKPLYLRDRLYLNDGKANLTLDLNGTANIRDSGGPVAAADFDRDGDLDLFVGGRVVRARYPTTPNSRLLRNDSGKFVDATDILAAGLGTTGMVTGALWSDFDGDGWLDLLVTHEWGPVGVWKNSGGKLANVSVTAGTAELLGWWTGIAAADIDEDGDIDYALGNLGLNSKYHASEEKPYLAYFGDLDGSGVPRFVEACHEGNSLFPVRGKSCSTHAMPSLAKRFSTF
;
A
#
# COMPACT_ATOMS: atom_id res chain seq x y z
N ASN A 1 -10.17 -2.12 8.19
CA ASN A 1 -11.55 -2.42 8.59
C ASN A 1 -12.22 -1.20 9.20
N GLY A 2 -13.55 -1.12 9.15
CA GLY A 2 -14.34 -0.02 9.65
C GLY A 2 -14.75 1.01 8.58
N MET A 3 -15.63 1.92 8.94
CA MET A 3 -16.17 2.96 8.06
C MET A 3 -16.25 4.28 8.82
N THR A 4 -15.99 5.39 8.15
CA THR A 4 -16.06 6.73 8.74
C THR A 4 -17.46 7.11 9.23
N HIS A 5 -18.51 6.58 8.59
CA HIS A 5 -19.89 6.76 9.03
C HIS A 5 -20.69 5.48 8.78
N ASP A 6 -21.46 5.03 9.77
CA ASP A 6 -22.30 3.85 9.60
C ASP A 6 -23.57 4.16 8.80
N GLN A 7 -23.41 4.19 7.49
CA GLN A 7 -24.54 4.30 6.57
C GLN A 7 -25.31 2.98 6.37
N THR A 8 -24.85 1.89 6.98
CA THR A 8 -25.56 0.61 6.96
C THR A 8 -26.58 0.49 8.09
N ASN A 9 -26.51 1.39 9.09
CA ASN A 9 -27.48 1.44 10.18
C ASN A 9 -28.76 2.14 9.73
N SER A 10 -29.85 1.36 9.58
CA SER A 10 -31.15 1.85 9.12
C SER A 10 -31.74 2.97 9.98
N ASP A 11 -31.49 2.94 11.30
CA ASP A 11 -32.00 3.96 12.22
C ASP A 11 -31.27 5.30 12.04
N LEU A 12 -29.96 5.25 11.82
CA LEU A 12 -29.17 6.45 11.51
C LEU A 12 -29.56 7.03 10.15
N VAL A 13 -29.78 6.17 9.16
CA VAL A 13 -30.24 6.58 7.82
C VAL A 13 -31.62 7.21 7.92
N ALA A 14 -32.58 6.57 8.58
CA ALA A 14 -33.93 7.12 8.76
C ALA A 14 -33.91 8.47 9.49
N ARG A 15 -33.03 8.60 10.51
CA ARG A 15 -32.86 9.86 11.22
C ARG A 15 -32.22 10.94 10.33
N ALA A 16 -31.24 10.59 9.51
CA ALA A 16 -30.68 11.51 8.54
C ALA A 16 -31.71 11.96 7.50
N GLU A 17 -32.59 11.07 7.08
CA GLU A 17 -33.69 11.37 6.14
C GLU A 17 -34.79 12.25 6.74
N SER A 18 -34.96 12.30 8.05
CA SER A 18 -35.92 13.16 8.73
C SER A 18 -35.56 14.66 8.73
N PHE A 19 -34.34 15.03 8.31
CA PHE A 19 -33.96 16.43 8.19
C PHE A 19 -34.41 17.03 6.85
N ASP A 20 -34.90 18.25 6.89
CA ASP A 20 -35.48 18.91 5.70
C ASP A 20 -34.42 19.42 4.72
N THR A 21 -33.24 19.77 5.22
CA THR A 21 -32.18 20.36 4.40
C THR A 21 -30.96 19.48 4.29
N LEU A 22 -30.27 19.60 3.15
CA LEU A 22 -28.98 18.92 2.92
C LEU A 22 -27.90 19.32 3.94
N ALA A 23 -27.93 20.59 4.38
CA ALA A 23 -26.98 21.09 5.38
C ALA A 23 -27.17 20.40 6.73
N GLU A 24 -28.41 20.17 7.16
CA GLU A 24 -28.72 19.46 8.41
C GLU A 24 -28.32 17.98 8.31
N LYS A 25 -28.61 17.34 7.17
CA LYS A 25 -28.18 15.95 6.91
C LYS A 25 -26.67 15.81 6.94
N ALA A 26 -25.96 16.73 6.30
CA ALA A 26 -24.50 16.75 6.31
C ALA A 26 -23.96 16.96 7.74
N ALA A 27 -24.53 17.93 8.48
CA ALA A 27 -24.13 18.17 9.87
C ALA A 27 -24.44 17.00 10.81
N PHE A 28 -25.50 16.25 10.53
CA PHE A 28 -25.81 15.01 11.25
C PHE A 28 -24.75 13.94 10.99
N TRP A 29 -24.41 13.68 9.72
CA TRP A 29 -23.39 12.68 9.38
C TRP A 29 -22.00 13.06 9.89
N GLN A 30 -21.63 14.34 9.84
CA GLN A 30 -20.37 14.82 10.42
C GLN A 30 -20.26 14.59 11.93
N LYS A 31 -21.38 14.59 12.66
CA LYS A 31 -21.43 14.32 14.10
C LYS A 31 -21.65 12.84 14.44
N THR A 32 -22.00 12.03 13.43
CA THR A 32 -22.21 10.59 13.64
C THR A 32 -20.85 9.91 13.79
N PRO A 33 -20.63 9.16 14.86
CA PRO A 33 -19.35 8.49 15.06
C PRO A 33 -19.08 7.47 13.94
N PRO A 34 -17.81 7.21 13.63
CA PRO A 34 -17.45 6.21 12.63
C PRO A 34 -17.93 4.82 13.06
N LYS A 35 -18.30 4.00 12.10
CA LYS A 35 -18.50 2.57 12.33
C LYS A 35 -17.13 1.93 12.46
N ARG A 36 -16.77 1.64 13.69
CA ARG A 36 -15.54 0.94 14.02
C ARG A 36 -15.75 -0.55 13.87
N ASP A 37 -14.82 -1.22 13.21
CA ASP A 37 -14.77 -2.68 13.09
C ASP A 37 -13.47 -3.22 13.64
N ARG A 38 -13.50 -4.49 14.08
CA ARG A 38 -12.32 -5.17 14.60
C ARG A 38 -11.35 -5.51 13.47
N ASN A 39 -10.08 -5.35 13.75
CA ASN A 39 -9.04 -5.91 12.92
C ASN A 39 -9.02 -7.44 13.05
N PHE A 40 -8.60 -8.12 12.02
CA PHE A 40 -8.44 -9.57 11.99
C PHE A 40 -6.97 -9.94 11.85
N ALA A 41 -6.55 -10.95 12.58
CA ALA A 41 -5.28 -11.62 12.37
C ALA A 41 -5.54 -13.12 12.22
N PHE A 42 -4.87 -13.74 11.26
CA PHE A 42 -4.99 -15.15 10.96
C PHE A 42 -3.63 -15.82 11.08
N ARG A 43 -3.60 -16.95 11.74
CA ARG A 43 -2.43 -17.82 11.80
C ARG A 43 -2.60 -18.94 10.78
N ASN A 44 -1.62 -19.09 9.89
CA ASN A 44 -1.52 -20.25 9.01
C ASN A 44 -1.27 -21.53 9.85
N LEU A 45 -2.00 -22.59 9.55
CA LEU A 45 -1.87 -23.89 10.25
C LEU A 45 -0.99 -24.88 9.49
N GLY A 46 -0.51 -24.52 8.27
CA GLY A 46 0.38 -25.35 7.45
C GLY A 46 -0.33 -26.44 6.61
N ASP A 47 -1.65 -26.36 6.50
CA ASP A 47 -2.49 -27.27 5.72
C ASP A 47 -3.48 -26.53 4.81
N LEU A 48 -3.09 -25.32 4.36
CA LEU A 48 -3.92 -24.35 3.64
C LEU A 48 -5.13 -23.85 4.43
N THR A 49 -5.14 -24.05 5.74
CA THR A 49 -6.18 -23.52 6.63
C THR A 49 -5.61 -22.47 7.58
N PHE A 50 -6.48 -21.55 8.00
CA PHE A 50 -6.11 -20.44 8.88
C PHE A 50 -7.00 -20.42 10.13
N ALA A 51 -6.39 -20.16 11.27
CA ALA A 51 -7.12 -19.88 12.51
C ALA A 51 -7.17 -18.37 12.79
N SER A 52 -8.36 -17.85 13.10
CA SER A 52 -8.50 -16.47 13.55
C SER A 52 -7.90 -16.32 14.95
N VAL A 53 -6.91 -15.44 15.07
CA VAL A 53 -6.12 -15.23 16.31
C VAL A 53 -6.09 -13.78 16.77
N GLY A 54 -6.81 -12.87 16.13
CA GLY A 54 -6.78 -11.44 16.39
C GLY A 54 -6.92 -11.10 17.88
N SER A 55 -7.97 -11.57 18.54
CA SER A 55 -8.18 -11.32 19.98
C SER A 55 -7.12 -11.97 20.87
N LYS A 56 -6.61 -13.15 20.47
CA LYS A 56 -5.57 -13.85 21.24
C LYS A 56 -4.22 -13.12 21.19
N TRP A 57 -3.95 -12.44 20.06
CA TRP A 57 -2.69 -11.71 19.85
C TRP A 57 -2.81 -10.22 20.14
N GLY A 58 -3.97 -9.75 20.60
CA GLY A 58 -4.21 -8.33 20.89
C GLY A 58 -4.33 -7.44 19.64
N LEU A 59 -4.53 -8.04 18.45
CA LEU A 59 -4.61 -7.36 17.16
C LEU A 59 -6.05 -7.04 16.74
N ASP A 60 -7.03 -7.20 17.63
CA ASP A 60 -8.46 -7.02 17.34
C ASP A 60 -8.95 -5.59 17.64
N PHE A 61 -8.10 -4.61 17.44
CA PHE A 61 -8.48 -3.22 17.62
C PHE A 61 -9.75 -2.87 16.86
N ASN A 62 -10.65 -2.18 17.54
CA ASN A 62 -11.91 -1.72 16.99
C ASN A 62 -11.79 -0.28 16.51
N GLY A 63 -11.61 -0.09 15.22
CA GLY A 63 -11.37 1.22 14.59
C GLY A 63 -11.61 1.21 13.10
N VAL A 64 -11.12 2.25 12.44
CA VAL A 64 -11.12 2.36 10.98
C VAL A 64 -9.67 2.29 10.51
N SER A 65 -9.15 1.07 10.37
CA SER A 65 -7.74 0.83 10.02
C SER A 65 -7.53 0.82 8.51
N TYR A 66 -6.45 1.47 8.07
CA TYR A 66 -6.08 1.62 6.66
C TYR A 66 -4.74 0.96 6.36
N GLY A 67 -3.64 1.65 6.61
CA GLY A 67 -2.30 1.17 6.32
C GLY A 67 -1.74 0.30 7.45
N ALA A 68 -0.89 -0.65 7.11
CA ALA A 68 -0.13 -1.44 8.07
C ALA A 68 1.28 -1.65 7.55
N ALA A 69 2.28 -1.48 8.42
CA ALA A 69 3.68 -1.74 8.12
C ALA A 69 4.28 -2.65 9.18
N ILE A 70 5.21 -3.49 8.77
CA ILE A 70 5.87 -4.48 9.60
C ILE A 70 7.36 -4.14 9.65
N ALA A 71 7.90 -4.07 10.87
CA ALA A 71 9.33 -3.90 11.14
C ALA A 71 9.65 -4.44 12.53
N ASP A 72 10.92 -4.63 12.82
CA ASP A 72 11.41 -4.92 14.15
C ASP A 72 11.77 -3.59 14.82
N PHE A 73 10.78 -2.96 15.49
CA PHE A 73 10.91 -1.59 16.03
C PHE A 73 11.80 -1.46 17.25
N ASP A 74 12.06 -2.57 17.92
CA ASP A 74 12.72 -2.54 19.21
C ASP A 74 13.95 -3.45 19.25
N GLY A 75 14.37 -3.93 18.06
CA GLY A 75 15.65 -4.62 17.86
C GLY A 75 15.72 -6.02 18.42
N ASP A 76 14.59 -6.66 18.87
CA ASP A 76 14.60 -7.99 19.49
C ASP A 76 14.64 -9.13 18.47
N GLY A 77 14.40 -8.79 17.23
CA GLY A 77 14.44 -9.73 16.13
C GLY A 77 13.08 -10.25 15.72
N ASP A 78 12.04 -10.02 16.48
CA ASP A 78 10.67 -10.35 16.14
C ASP A 78 10.05 -9.22 15.30
N LEU A 79 9.12 -9.56 14.41
CA LEU A 79 8.41 -8.57 13.63
C LEU A 79 7.27 -7.94 14.44
N ASP A 80 7.34 -6.64 14.58
CA ASP A 80 6.29 -5.79 15.14
C ASP A 80 5.36 -5.26 14.05
N LEU A 81 4.30 -4.58 14.43
CA LEU A 81 3.30 -4.09 13.52
C LEU A 81 2.87 -2.66 13.86
N ALA A 82 2.99 -1.75 12.89
CA ALA A 82 2.37 -0.43 12.94
C ALA A 82 1.08 -0.42 12.13
N VAL A 83 0.00 0.12 12.69
CA VAL A 83 -1.29 0.26 12.01
C VAL A 83 -1.76 1.70 12.04
N ALA A 84 -1.89 2.30 10.87
CA ALA A 84 -2.51 3.60 10.70
C ALA A 84 -4.03 3.46 10.66
N SER A 85 -4.71 4.29 11.45
CA SER A 85 -6.16 4.31 11.54
C SER A 85 -6.69 5.71 11.33
N LEU A 86 -7.87 5.82 10.74
CA LEU A 86 -8.52 7.09 10.53
C LEU A 86 -9.04 7.65 11.86
N GLU A 87 -8.72 8.93 12.14
CA GLU A 87 -9.13 9.64 13.37
C GLU A 87 -8.66 9.02 14.69
N ASP A 88 -7.80 8.02 14.65
CA ASP A 88 -7.14 7.41 15.80
C ASP A 88 -5.61 7.56 15.68
N PRO A 89 -4.88 7.59 16.81
CA PRO A 89 -3.41 7.54 16.77
C PRO A 89 -2.90 6.28 16.08
N VAL A 90 -1.72 6.35 15.47
CA VAL A 90 -0.99 5.18 14.97
C VAL A 90 -0.79 4.19 16.12
N ARG A 91 -1.05 2.92 15.88
CA ARG A 91 -0.86 1.86 16.85
C ARG A 91 0.38 1.06 16.53
N LEU A 92 1.26 0.98 17.50
CA LEU A 92 2.38 0.07 17.48
C LEU A 92 2.00 -1.18 18.30
N TYR A 93 2.18 -2.34 17.70
CA TYR A 93 2.01 -3.62 18.33
C TYR A 93 3.38 -4.29 18.42
N ARG A 94 3.89 -4.39 19.62
CA ARG A 94 5.10 -5.12 19.88
C ARG A 94 4.81 -6.61 19.93
N ASN A 95 5.64 -7.37 19.26
CA ASN A 95 5.64 -8.82 19.33
C ASN A 95 6.50 -9.27 20.49
N ASP A 96 5.92 -9.86 21.51
CA ASP A 96 6.63 -10.43 22.68
C ASP A 96 6.76 -11.97 22.56
N SER A 97 6.86 -12.51 21.34
CA SER A 97 6.94 -13.95 21.14
C SER A 97 8.29 -14.47 21.65
N THR A 98 8.25 -15.40 22.58
CA THR A 98 9.47 -16.04 23.12
C THR A 98 9.71 -17.42 22.52
N THR A 99 8.98 -17.81 21.47
CA THR A 99 9.01 -19.17 20.92
C THR A 99 9.55 -19.18 19.52
N GLY A 100 10.56 -20.01 19.31
CA GLY A 100 11.18 -20.20 18.01
C GLY A 100 12.50 -19.44 17.86
N HIS A 101 13.22 -19.74 16.80
CA HIS A 101 14.43 -19.06 16.39
C HIS A 101 14.14 -18.22 15.14
N LEU A 102 14.97 -17.24 14.86
CA LEU A 102 14.82 -16.34 13.74
C LEU A 102 16.15 -16.05 13.02
N MET A 103 16.05 -15.41 11.87
CA MET A 103 17.17 -14.83 11.13
C MET A 103 16.72 -13.52 10.49
N LYS A 104 17.49 -12.45 10.68
CA LYS A 104 17.31 -11.16 9.99
C LYS A 104 18.42 -10.99 8.95
N ILE A 105 18.08 -10.42 7.80
CA ILE A 105 19.05 -10.19 6.72
C ILE A 105 18.82 -8.80 6.14
N ARG A 106 19.84 -7.93 6.25
CA ARG A 106 19.93 -6.68 5.50
C ARG A 106 20.82 -6.91 4.29
N LEU A 107 20.33 -6.59 3.13
CA LEU A 107 21.12 -6.64 1.91
C LEU A 107 21.78 -5.28 1.66
N LYS A 108 23.05 -5.30 1.25
CA LYS A 108 23.75 -4.13 0.74
C LYS A 108 24.10 -4.39 -0.72
N GLY A 109 23.29 -3.83 -1.61
CA GLY A 109 23.51 -3.87 -3.05
C GLY A 109 24.70 -3.01 -3.46
N ARG A 110 25.17 -3.25 -4.66
CA ARG A 110 26.19 -2.42 -5.31
C ARG A 110 25.51 -1.49 -6.29
N LYS A 111 26.24 -0.50 -6.73
CA LYS A 111 25.73 0.54 -7.64
C LYS A 111 24.54 1.28 -7.00
N ARG A 112 23.47 1.45 -7.73
CA ARG A 112 22.33 2.32 -7.43
C ARG A 112 21.21 1.67 -6.62
N ASN A 113 21.14 0.32 -6.59
CA ASN A 113 20.20 -0.41 -5.73
C ASN A 113 20.90 -0.79 -4.42
N SER A 114 21.17 0.18 -3.55
CA SER A 114 21.96 0.03 -2.33
C SER A 114 21.33 -0.95 -1.33
N HIS A 115 20.02 -1.13 -1.36
CA HIS A 115 19.29 -2.05 -0.45
C HIS A 115 19.01 -3.41 -1.07
N GLY A 116 19.37 -3.65 -2.34
CA GLY A 116 19.11 -4.91 -3.02
C GLY A 116 17.63 -5.21 -3.22
N ILE A 117 16.78 -4.17 -3.38
CA ILE A 117 15.34 -4.33 -3.67
C ILE A 117 15.15 -5.22 -4.89
N GLY A 118 14.24 -6.19 -4.81
CA GLY A 118 14.02 -7.22 -5.83
C GLY A 118 14.89 -8.47 -5.67
N ALA A 119 15.78 -8.52 -4.67
CA ALA A 119 16.53 -9.74 -4.38
C ALA A 119 15.62 -10.86 -3.85
N LYS A 120 15.88 -12.08 -4.30
CA LYS A 120 15.28 -13.32 -3.76
C LYS A 120 16.23 -13.92 -2.75
N VAL A 121 15.76 -14.16 -1.52
CA VAL A 121 16.53 -14.84 -0.48
C VAL A 121 15.82 -16.14 -0.11
N THR A 122 16.56 -17.23 -0.20
CA THR A 122 16.10 -18.58 0.12
C THR A 122 16.90 -19.13 1.27
N ILE A 123 16.24 -19.70 2.29
CA ILE A 123 16.88 -20.46 3.36
C ILE A 123 16.44 -21.92 3.35
N GLU A 124 17.35 -22.82 3.67
CA GLU A 124 17.08 -24.25 3.86
C GLU A 124 17.35 -24.63 5.31
N THR A 125 16.34 -25.20 5.98
CA THR A 125 16.46 -25.75 7.33
C THR A 125 16.12 -27.24 7.33
N LYS A 126 16.13 -27.90 8.49
CA LYS A 126 15.62 -29.27 8.61
C LYS A 126 14.10 -29.36 8.44
N ALA A 127 13.38 -28.26 8.65
CA ALA A 127 11.93 -28.21 8.54
C ALA A 127 11.46 -27.97 7.09
N GLY A 128 12.33 -27.49 6.21
CA GLY A 128 11.99 -27.17 4.83
C GLY A 128 12.75 -25.97 4.29
N ILE A 129 12.27 -25.48 3.14
CA ILE A 129 12.80 -24.31 2.43
C ILE A 129 11.84 -23.15 2.67
N GLN A 130 12.37 -21.96 2.89
CA GLN A 130 11.60 -20.71 2.93
C GLN A 130 12.21 -19.70 1.97
N VAL A 131 11.34 -18.94 1.29
CA VAL A 131 11.74 -17.91 0.33
C VAL A 131 11.16 -16.56 0.75
N ARG A 132 11.94 -15.51 0.55
CA ARG A 132 11.50 -14.12 0.71
C ARG A 132 12.05 -13.26 -0.42
N TYR A 133 11.23 -12.36 -0.92
CA TYR A 133 11.68 -11.28 -1.79
C TYR A 133 11.79 -9.99 -1.00
N LEU A 134 12.83 -9.24 -1.26
CA LEU A 134 12.96 -7.91 -0.69
C LEU A 134 12.18 -6.90 -1.54
N ASN A 135 10.99 -6.56 -1.08
CA ASN A 135 10.09 -5.58 -1.70
C ASN A 135 9.92 -4.39 -0.79
N SER A 136 9.94 -3.18 -1.35
CA SER A 136 9.75 -1.94 -0.60
C SER A 136 8.28 -1.66 -0.27
N CYS A 137 7.33 -2.22 -1.03
CA CYS A 137 5.91 -1.93 -0.88
C CYS A 137 5.13 -3.20 -0.54
N GLN A 138 4.43 -3.19 0.59
CA GLN A 138 3.52 -4.26 1.01
C GLN A 138 2.33 -3.66 1.76
N GLY A 139 1.11 -4.13 1.45
CA GLY A 139 -0.11 -3.65 2.07
C GLY A 139 -0.69 -2.38 1.41
N TYR A 140 -1.80 -1.87 1.97
CA TYR A 140 -2.49 -0.70 1.45
C TYR A 140 -1.72 0.58 1.80
N ALA A 141 -1.24 1.30 0.78
CA ALA A 141 -0.51 2.56 0.90
C ALA A 141 0.61 2.53 1.95
N SER A 142 1.34 1.41 2.05
CA SER A 142 2.34 1.16 3.09
C SER A 142 3.58 0.48 2.51
N ALA A 143 4.72 0.71 3.14
CA ALA A 143 5.98 0.05 2.87
C ALA A 143 6.56 -0.52 4.17
N ASN A 144 7.23 -1.66 4.08
CA ASN A 144 7.92 -2.29 5.21
C ASN A 144 9.40 -1.89 5.22
N GLU A 145 10.08 -2.18 6.33
CA GLU A 145 11.53 -2.04 6.41
C GLU A 145 12.23 -2.91 5.33
N PRO A 146 13.37 -2.47 4.76
CA PRO A 146 14.10 -3.24 3.76
C PRO A 146 14.99 -4.33 4.40
N ILE A 147 14.44 -5.07 5.36
CA ILE A 147 15.07 -6.20 6.04
C ILE A 147 14.23 -7.45 5.81
N ILE A 148 14.89 -8.54 5.51
CA ILE A 148 14.25 -9.85 5.34
C ILE A 148 14.27 -10.60 6.67
N HIS A 149 13.11 -11.04 7.12
CA HIS A 149 12.93 -11.82 8.34
C HIS A 149 12.48 -13.25 8.02
N PHE A 150 13.14 -14.21 8.68
CA PHE A 150 12.74 -15.61 8.65
C PHE A 150 12.50 -16.12 10.06
N GLY A 151 11.27 -16.52 10.38
CA GLY A 151 11.01 -17.37 11.53
C GLY A 151 11.38 -18.82 11.18
N VAL A 152 12.30 -19.41 11.94
CA VAL A 152 12.82 -20.76 11.63
C VAL A 152 12.41 -21.81 12.66
N GLY A 153 11.44 -21.48 13.51
CA GLY A 153 10.88 -22.37 14.52
C GLY A 153 11.96 -22.95 15.44
N ASN A 154 12.07 -24.26 15.51
CA ASN A 154 13.07 -24.95 16.37
C ASN A 154 14.40 -25.23 15.69
N ALA A 155 14.62 -24.76 14.46
CA ALA A 155 15.87 -24.96 13.77
C ALA A 155 16.98 -24.17 14.47
N LYS A 156 18.12 -24.80 14.76
CA LYS A 156 19.29 -24.17 15.42
C LYS A 156 20.35 -23.73 14.42
N ILE A 157 20.24 -24.14 13.18
CA ILE A 157 21.19 -23.88 12.10
C ILE A 157 20.40 -23.75 10.80
N ILE A 158 20.71 -22.73 10.03
CA ILE A 158 20.33 -22.62 8.62
C ILE A 158 21.34 -23.42 7.82
N LYS A 159 20.88 -24.49 7.19
CA LYS A 159 21.75 -25.39 6.43
C LYS A 159 22.36 -24.69 5.23
N ARG A 160 21.53 -23.91 4.52
CA ARG A 160 21.93 -23.11 3.37
C ARG A 160 21.11 -21.83 3.32
N LEU A 161 21.78 -20.73 3.00
CA LEU A 161 21.16 -19.47 2.64
C LEU A 161 21.65 -19.09 1.25
N THR A 162 20.72 -18.74 0.36
CA THR A 162 21.03 -18.31 -1.01
C THR A 162 20.40 -16.94 -1.26
N VAL A 163 21.22 -15.99 -1.67
CA VAL A 163 20.78 -14.66 -2.12
C VAL A 163 20.95 -14.60 -3.64
N ARG A 164 19.85 -14.45 -4.36
CA ARG A 164 19.87 -14.12 -5.78
C ARG A 164 19.63 -12.62 -5.90
N TRP A 165 20.64 -11.90 -6.30
CA TRP A 165 20.58 -10.46 -6.48
C TRP A 165 19.83 -10.06 -7.75
N PRO A 166 19.25 -8.84 -7.83
CA PRO A 166 18.46 -8.41 -8.99
C PRO A 166 19.20 -8.49 -10.32
N LEU A 167 20.52 -8.26 -10.29
CA LEU A 167 21.39 -8.37 -11.48
C LEU A 167 21.79 -9.83 -11.82
N GLY A 168 21.16 -10.84 -11.20
CA GLY A 168 21.37 -12.25 -11.50
C GLY A 168 22.53 -12.92 -10.78
N VAL A 169 23.34 -12.18 -10.02
CA VAL A 169 24.41 -12.76 -9.19
C VAL A 169 23.79 -13.57 -8.07
N THR A 170 24.35 -14.74 -7.78
CA THR A 170 23.90 -15.60 -6.69
C THR A 170 25.01 -15.84 -5.69
N GLN A 171 24.73 -15.61 -4.41
CA GLN A 171 25.61 -15.95 -3.29
C GLN A 171 24.99 -17.06 -2.46
N THR A 172 25.82 -17.98 -1.97
CA THR A 172 25.37 -19.07 -1.10
C THR A 172 26.24 -19.14 0.15
N PHE A 173 25.60 -19.30 1.30
CA PHE A 173 26.21 -19.47 2.60
C PHE A 173 25.73 -20.77 3.22
N GLU A 174 26.57 -21.45 3.99
CA GLU A 174 26.21 -22.74 4.60
C GLU A 174 26.41 -22.72 6.10
N ASN A 175 25.59 -23.50 6.81
CA ASN A 175 25.69 -23.74 8.24
C ASN A 175 25.67 -22.46 9.10
N LEU A 176 24.79 -21.53 8.77
CA LEU A 176 24.66 -20.28 9.50
C LEU A 176 23.94 -20.49 10.84
N PRO A 177 24.35 -19.81 11.92
CA PRO A 177 23.61 -19.82 13.18
C PRO A 177 22.30 -19.06 13.06
N VAL A 178 21.30 -19.48 13.83
CA VAL A 178 20.04 -18.73 14.03
C VAL A 178 20.21 -17.62 15.07
N ASP A 179 19.18 -16.82 15.27
CA ASP A 179 19.12 -15.67 16.19
C ASP A 179 20.24 -14.65 15.91
N LYS A 180 20.41 -14.36 14.64
CA LYS A 180 21.44 -13.44 14.15
C LYS A 180 20.86 -12.50 13.10
N PHE A 181 21.40 -11.28 13.13
CA PHE A 181 21.23 -10.30 12.07
C PHE A 181 22.44 -10.35 11.12
N PHE A 182 22.18 -10.58 9.85
CA PHE A 182 23.19 -10.68 8.81
C PHE A 182 23.13 -9.47 7.87
N VAL A 183 24.27 -8.82 7.67
CA VAL A 183 24.42 -7.85 6.60
C VAL A 183 25.18 -8.54 5.47
N ILE A 184 24.51 -8.71 4.32
CA ILE A 184 25.08 -9.40 3.16
C ILE A 184 25.28 -8.36 2.05
N SER A 185 26.54 -8.17 1.66
CA SER A 185 26.89 -7.26 0.57
C SER A 185 26.93 -8.01 -0.75
N GLU A 186 26.40 -7.40 -1.79
CA GLU A 186 26.46 -7.91 -3.16
C GLU A 186 27.93 -8.06 -3.59
N PRO A 187 28.37 -9.24 -4.11
CA PRO A 187 29.75 -9.46 -4.49
C PRO A 187 30.12 -8.69 -5.75
N PRO A 188 31.42 -8.35 -5.94
CA PRO A 188 31.93 -7.96 -7.25
C PRO A 188 31.61 -9.01 -8.30
N GLU A 189 31.32 -8.59 -9.52
CA GLU A 189 31.13 -9.52 -10.62
C GLU A 189 32.31 -10.52 -10.68
N GLY A 190 32.04 -11.81 -10.43
CA GLY A 190 32.99 -12.90 -10.59
C GLY A 190 33.68 -13.45 -9.33
N GLU A 191 33.38 -13.00 -8.11
CA GLU A 191 34.04 -13.56 -6.90
C GLU A 191 33.05 -14.23 -5.91
N PRO A 192 33.40 -15.39 -5.33
CA PRO A 192 32.66 -15.99 -4.22
C PRO A 192 33.01 -15.31 -2.89
N SER A 193 32.00 -15.02 -2.10
CA SER A 193 32.11 -14.28 -0.84
C SER A 193 32.43 -15.15 0.37
N PRO A 194 33.15 -14.64 1.36
CA PRO A 194 33.08 -15.17 2.72
C PRO A 194 32.69 -14.16 3.78
N SER A 195 32.31 -14.69 4.90
CA SER A 195 32.35 -14.26 6.31
C SER A 195 31.04 -13.93 7.01
N SER A 196 31.00 -14.43 8.27
CA SER A 196 29.90 -14.37 9.23
C SER A 196 29.77 -13.00 9.91
N PRO A 197 28.55 -12.56 10.22
CA PRO A 197 28.31 -11.31 10.95
C PRO A 197 28.07 -11.47 12.45
N GLU A 198 28.08 -10.38 13.16
CA GLU A 198 27.96 -10.26 14.61
C GLU A 198 26.47 -10.03 15.08
N PRO A 199 26.08 -10.44 16.30
CA PRO A 199 24.69 -10.42 16.78
C PRO A 199 24.28 -9.20 17.61
N PHE A 200 22.99 -8.92 17.66
CA PHE A 200 22.36 -7.87 18.48
C PHE A 200 21.08 -8.33 19.23
N SER A 201 20.68 -7.65 20.28
CA SER A 201 19.46 -7.91 21.10
C SER A 201 18.89 -6.62 21.72
N LEU A 202 17.81 -6.54 22.26
CA LEU A 202 16.41 -6.73 22.65
C LEU A 202 15.84 -5.54 23.49
N LEU A 203 14.70 -5.33 23.71
CA LEU A 203 13.45 -4.61 23.68
C LEU A 203 12.89 -3.91 24.91
N VAL A 204 11.97 -2.93 24.71
CA VAL A 204 10.85 -2.52 25.60
C VAL A 204 9.83 -1.62 24.86
N ALA A 205 8.52 -1.76 25.15
CA ALA A 205 7.41 -1.08 24.49
C ALA A 205 7.35 0.44 24.68
N SER A 206 6.89 1.14 23.62
CA SER A 206 6.83 2.58 23.56
C SER A 206 5.48 3.13 23.07
N ASN A 207 5.06 4.28 23.64
CA ASN A 207 4.03 5.16 23.09
C ASN A 207 4.64 6.24 22.16
N ALA A 208 5.74 5.92 21.52
CA ALA A 208 6.64 6.86 20.86
C ALA A 208 6.00 7.69 19.74
N LEU A 209 4.99 7.13 19.07
CA LEU A 209 4.25 7.80 18.00
C LEU A 209 2.82 8.17 18.38
N SER A 210 2.47 8.19 19.68
CA SER A 210 1.10 8.54 20.14
C SER A 210 0.66 9.95 19.72
N ASP A 211 1.61 10.85 19.49
CA ASP A 211 1.37 12.24 19.10
C ASP A 211 1.36 12.44 17.57
N VAL A 212 1.67 11.39 16.80
CA VAL A 212 1.62 11.43 15.34
C VAL A 212 0.22 11.04 14.89
N GLN A 213 -0.52 11.99 14.37
CA GLN A 213 -1.90 11.78 13.94
C GLN A 213 -2.14 12.35 12.54
N HIS A 214 -2.59 11.53 11.62
CA HIS A 214 -3.16 11.97 10.36
C HIS A 214 -4.59 12.48 10.59
N LYS A 215 -4.88 13.69 10.12
CA LYS A 215 -6.19 14.33 10.26
C LYS A 215 -6.69 14.83 8.93
N GLU A 216 -7.76 14.22 8.45
CA GLU A 216 -8.39 14.55 7.19
C GLU A 216 -8.99 15.95 7.15
N ASN A 217 -9.02 16.53 5.95
CA ASN A 217 -9.70 17.79 5.70
C ASN A 217 -11.23 17.62 5.72
N ASP A 218 -11.95 18.73 5.92
CA ASP A 218 -13.42 18.73 5.87
C ASP A 218 -13.90 18.86 4.41
N PHE A 219 -14.03 17.72 3.73
CA PHE A 219 -14.60 17.62 2.40
C PHE A 219 -15.74 16.60 2.35
N ASP A 220 -16.83 16.93 1.68
CA ASP A 220 -17.99 16.06 1.53
C ASP A 220 -18.11 15.57 0.08
N ASP A 221 -17.58 14.39 -0.18
CA ASP A 221 -17.60 13.71 -1.47
C ASP A 221 -19.02 13.54 -2.02
N PHE A 222 -19.99 13.27 -1.13
CA PHE A 222 -21.37 12.99 -1.51
C PHE A 222 -22.14 14.23 -2.00
N LYS A 223 -21.67 15.44 -1.66
CA LYS A 223 -22.17 16.65 -2.30
C LYS A 223 -21.81 16.74 -3.76
N LEU A 224 -20.65 16.18 -4.12
CA LEU A 224 -20.13 16.21 -5.47
C LEU A 224 -20.69 15.04 -6.31
N GLN A 225 -20.63 13.84 -5.75
CA GLN A 225 -21.16 12.61 -6.34
C GLN A 225 -22.03 11.85 -5.32
N PRO A 226 -23.33 12.08 -5.27
CA PRO A 226 -24.22 11.58 -4.20
C PRO A 226 -24.32 10.06 -4.07
N LEU A 227 -24.02 9.31 -5.14
CA LEU A 227 -24.14 7.84 -5.18
C LEU A 227 -22.82 7.10 -5.00
N LEU A 228 -21.75 7.77 -4.59
CA LEU A 228 -20.48 7.13 -4.31
C LEU A 228 -20.63 5.96 -3.33
N PRO A 229 -19.90 4.84 -3.53
CA PRO A 229 -19.94 3.70 -2.60
C PRO A 229 -19.31 4.03 -1.25
N HIS A 230 -18.26 4.83 -1.25
CA HIS A 230 -17.52 5.29 -0.08
C HIS A 230 -16.91 6.68 -0.32
N ARG A 231 -16.28 7.25 0.71
CA ARG A 231 -15.53 8.50 0.57
C ARG A 231 -14.19 8.23 -0.11
N LEU A 232 -13.87 9.03 -1.11
CA LEU A 232 -12.64 8.98 -1.89
C LEU A 232 -11.65 10.09 -1.51
N SER A 233 -12.11 11.08 -0.74
CA SER A 233 -11.25 12.12 -0.18
C SER A 233 -10.46 11.68 1.06
N ARG A 234 -10.53 10.41 1.45
CA ARG A 234 -9.91 9.84 2.66
C ARG A 234 -9.28 8.49 2.35
N LEU A 235 -8.49 8.45 1.28
CA LEU A 235 -7.83 7.22 0.83
C LEU A 235 -6.38 7.11 1.32
N GLY A 236 -5.77 8.19 1.80
CA GLY A 236 -4.47 8.23 2.47
C GLY A 236 -4.53 7.76 3.93
N PRO A 237 -3.45 7.95 4.69
CA PRO A 237 -2.14 8.47 4.28
C PRO A 237 -1.20 7.45 3.68
N GLY A 238 -0.25 7.89 2.85
CA GLY A 238 0.93 7.12 2.52
C GLY A 238 1.85 6.98 3.73
N MET A 239 2.54 5.84 3.85
CA MET A 239 3.52 5.57 4.91
C MET A 239 4.72 4.82 4.32
N ALA A 240 5.93 5.20 4.74
CA ALA A 240 7.16 4.54 4.35
C ALA A 240 8.11 4.40 5.55
N TRP A 241 8.93 3.34 5.52
CA TRP A 241 9.96 3.04 6.51
C TRP A 241 11.31 2.99 5.83
N GLY A 242 12.36 3.46 6.52
CA GLY A 242 13.75 3.38 6.09
C GLY A 242 14.66 4.15 7.03
N ASP A 243 15.92 3.74 7.11
CA ASP A 243 16.99 4.38 7.86
C ASP A 243 17.46 5.62 7.07
N VAL A 244 16.85 6.79 7.36
CA VAL A 244 17.08 8.01 6.56
C VAL A 244 18.21 8.89 7.10
N ASP A 245 18.73 8.61 8.31
CA ASP A 245 19.87 9.35 8.85
C ASP A 245 21.11 8.46 9.02
N ALA A 246 21.04 7.24 8.51
CA ALA A 246 22.13 6.25 8.46
C ALA A 246 22.68 5.87 9.85
N ASP A 247 21.84 5.95 10.88
CA ASP A 247 22.23 5.59 12.24
C ASP A 247 22.01 4.09 12.55
N GLY A 248 21.32 3.37 11.68
CA GLY A 248 21.10 1.93 11.74
C GLY A 248 19.72 1.53 12.20
N ASP A 249 18.87 2.49 12.59
CA ASP A 249 17.52 2.30 13.05
C ASP A 249 16.52 2.77 11.99
N GLU A 250 15.37 2.08 11.85
CA GLU A 250 14.39 2.39 10.83
C GLU A 250 13.50 3.57 11.27
N ASP A 251 13.42 4.58 10.44
CA ASP A 251 12.59 5.77 10.59
C ASP A 251 11.24 5.61 9.90
N VAL A 252 10.28 6.46 10.22
CA VAL A 252 8.96 6.41 9.58
C VAL A 252 8.54 7.75 9.00
N PHE A 253 8.11 7.71 7.74
CA PHE A 253 7.36 8.79 7.12
C PHE A 253 5.86 8.52 7.21
N LEU A 254 5.08 9.51 7.65
CA LEU A 254 3.61 9.50 7.60
C LEU A 254 3.13 10.71 6.80
N GLY A 255 2.39 10.43 5.74
CA GLY A 255 1.83 11.43 4.84
C GLY A 255 0.77 12.32 5.51
N GLY A 256 0.70 13.58 5.09
CA GLY A 256 -0.31 14.53 5.51
C GLY A 256 -1.53 14.55 4.61
N ALA A 257 -2.71 14.86 5.17
CA ALA A 257 -3.87 15.23 4.39
C ALA A 257 -3.74 16.64 3.81
N SER A 258 -4.62 16.99 2.87
CA SER A 258 -4.64 18.33 2.28
C SER A 258 -4.72 19.43 3.34
N GLY A 259 -3.65 20.21 3.45
CA GLY A 259 -3.50 21.27 4.47
C GLY A 259 -2.96 20.77 5.82
N GLN A 260 -2.50 19.53 5.92
CA GLN A 260 -1.77 18.99 7.06
C GLN A 260 -0.31 18.70 6.66
N PRO A 261 0.67 19.02 7.51
CA PRO A 261 2.05 18.64 7.25
C PRO A 261 2.24 17.13 7.37
N SER A 262 3.07 16.57 6.49
CA SER A 262 3.62 15.23 6.67
C SER A 262 4.60 15.19 7.84
N VAL A 263 4.81 14.03 8.41
CA VAL A 263 5.71 13.81 9.55
C VAL A 263 6.75 12.78 9.17
N LEU A 264 8.02 13.12 9.34
CA LEU A 264 9.13 12.20 9.43
C LEU A 264 9.47 12.02 10.90
N ALA A 265 9.36 10.81 11.41
CA ALA A 265 9.71 10.47 12.78
C ALA A 265 10.99 9.63 12.75
N LEU A 266 12.07 10.22 13.26
CA LEU A 266 13.39 9.60 13.36
C LEU A 266 13.44 8.76 14.62
N ASN A 267 13.77 7.50 14.45
CA ASN A 267 13.97 6.53 15.52
C ASN A 267 15.36 6.72 16.13
N ASP A 268 15.50 6.60 17.44
CA ASP A 268 16.79 6.68 18.13
C ASP A 268 17.31 5.30 18.59
N GLY A 269 16.69 4.22 18.08
CA GLY A 269 17.03 2.85 18.43
C GLY A 269 16.66 2.38 19.83
N ASN A 270 16.13 3.29 20.65
CA ASN A 270 15.67 3.00 22.00
C ASN A 270 14.15 3.01 22.12
N GLY A 271 13.44 3.05 20.96
CA GLY A 271 12.00 3.13 20.88
C GLY A 271 11.43 4.52 21.13
N THR A 272 12.24 5.56 20.98
CA THR A 272 11.82 6.97 20.99
C THR A 272 11.96 7.55 19.59
N PHE A 273 11.03 8.43 19.21
CA PHE A 273 11.04 9.05 17.89
C PHE A 273 11.13 10.58 18.02
N THR A 274 12.02 11.16 17.26
CA THR A 274 12.09 12.62 17.08
C THR A 274 11.34 13.02 15.82
N GLN A 275 10.29 13.86 15.96
CA GLN A 275 9.46 14.25 14.85
C GLN A 275 10.02 15.46 14.10
N LYS A 276 10.14 15.34 12.79
CA LYS A 276 10.37 16.44 11.85
C LYS A 276 9.10 16.62 10.99
N LYS A 277 8.54 17.83 10.97
CA LYS A 277 7.41 18.14 10.08
C LYS A 277 7.92 18.62 8.74
N LEU A 278 7.49 17.98 7.68
CA LEU A 278 7.75 18.42 6.32
C LEU A 278 6.70 19.46 5.95
N LEU A 279 7.10 20.71 5.87
CA LEU A 279 6.22 21.85 5.66
C LEU A 279 6.51 22.48 4.30
N TYR A 280 5.48 22.65 3.51
CA TYR A 280 5.53 23.39 2.25
C TYR A 280 4.64 24.61 2.35
N PHE A 281 5.27 25.76 2.33
CA PHE A 281 4.59 27.03 2.38
C PHE A 281 4.78 27.79 1.06
N GLU A 282 3.70 28.32 0.53
CA GLU A 282 3.71 29.38 -0.45
C GLU A 282 3.01 30.60 0.17
N ASN A 283 3.69 31.75 0.26
CA ASN A 283 3.15 32.96 0.88
C ASN A 283 2.57 32.71 2.30
N GLU A 284 3.33 32.00 3.13
CA GLU A 284 2.96 31.65 4.51
C GLU A 284 1.74 30.73 4.66
N GLN A 285 1.24 30.16 3.58
CA GLN A 285 0.16 29.17 3.59
C GLN A 285 0.71 27.77 3.32
N LEU A 286 0.29 26.79 4.13
CA LEU A 286 0.60 25.39 3.92
C LEU A 286 -0.06 24.93 2.61
N LEU A 287 0.72 24.29 1.73
CA LEU A 287 0.20 23.82 0.45
C LEU A 287 -0.70 22.60 0.64
N PRO A 288 -1.80 22.54 -0.12
CA PRO A 288 -2.83 21.50 0.05
C PRO A 288 -2.50 20.22 -0.73
N PHE A 289 -1.32 19.65 -0.52
CA PHE A 289 -1.02 18.30 -1.02
C PHE A 289 -1.77 17.26 -0.20
N GLU A 290 -2.15 16.17 -0.83
CA GLU A 290 -2.70 14.97 -0.23
C GLU A 290 -1.74 13.82 -0.48
N ASP A 291 -1.16 13.24 0.55
CA ASP A 291 -0.13 12.21 0.45
C ASP A 291 -0.77 10.82 0.42
N MET A 292 -0.80 10.20 -0.75
CA MET A 292 -1.51 8.96 -1.00
C MET A 292 -0.63 7.72 -0.95
N GLY A 293 0.63 7.85 -1.32
CA GLY A 293 1.63 6.81 -1.29
C GLY A 293 3.00 7.39 -0.98
N ALA A 294 3.90 6.58 -0.44
CA ALA A 294 5.26 6.99 -0.18
C ALA A 294 6.21 5.79 -0.25
N VAL A 295 7.45 6.02 -0.66
CA VAL A 295 8.51 5.02 -0.66
C VAL A 295 9.86 5.70 -0.43
N PHE A 296 10.72 5.08 0.38
CA PHE A 296 12.12 5.42 0.47
C PHE A 296 12.94 4.61 -0.55
N LEU A 297 13.85 5.29 -1.25
CA LEU A 297 14.75 4.71 -2.23
C LEU A 297 15.96 5.62 -2.40
N ASP A 298 17.10 5.07 -2.79
CA ASP A 298 18.25 5.84 -3.27
C ASP A 298 17.94 6.26 -4.72
N ALA A 299 17.45 7.49 -4.91
CA ALA A 299 16.97 7.95 -6.20
C ALA A 299 18.09 8.49 -7.10
N ASP A 300 19.09 9.17 -6.52
CA ASP A 300 20.19 9.79 -7.29
C ASP A 300 21.52 9.05 -7.19
N SER A 301 21.53 7.90 -6.52
CA SER A 301 22.66 6.96 -6.43
C SER A 301 23.83 7.48 -5.59
N ASP A 302 23.53 8.31 -4.60
CA ASP A 302 24.53 8.81 -3.65
C ASP A 302 24.69 7.89 -2.41
N GLY A 303 23.80 6.92 -2.23
CA GLY A 303 23.83 5.90 -1.19
C GLY A 303 22.91 6.19 -0.02
N ASP A 304 22.26 7.33 -0.01
CA ASP A 304 21.33 7.75 1.02
C ASP A 304 19.87 7.43 0.59
N LEU A 305 18.97 7.25 1.57
CA LEU A 305 17.55 7.02 1.26
C LEU A 305 16.83 8.35 1.03
N ASP A 306 16.43 8.58 -0.20
CA ASP A 306 15.52 9.65 -0.60
C ASP A 306 14.06 9.26 -0.38
N LEU A 307 13.16 10.24 -0.41
CA LEU A 307 11.74 10.03 -0.24
C LEU A 307 10.95 10.44 -1.48
N TYR A 308 10.26 9.49 -2.10
CA TYR A 308 9.26 9.79 -3.13
C TYR A 308 7.85 9.75 -2.54
N VAL A 309 7.08 10.83 -2.71
CA VAL A 309 5.70 10.97 -2.21
C VAL A 309 4.74 11.15 -3.36
N VAL A 310 3.79 10.24 -3.46
CA VAL A 310 2.71 10.28 -4.43
C VAL A 310 1.60 11.18 -3.93
N SER A 311 1.24 12.16 -4.74
CA SER A 311 0.15 13.09 -4.47
C SER A 311 -1.15 12.63 -5.10
N GLY A 312 -2.29 12.86 -4.43
CA GLY A 312 -3.56 12.42 -4.95
C GLY A 312 -4.77 13.11 -4.35
N GLY A 313 -5.79 12.32 -4.06
CA GLY A 313 -7.05 12.76 -3.47
C GLY A 313 -8.16 13.00 -4.48
N PHE A 314 -9.38 13.05 -3.97
CA PHE A 314 -10.62 13.22 -4.75
C PHE A 314 -11.13 14.67 -4.76
N ASP A 315 -10.75 15.47 -3.75
CA ASP A 315 -11.18 16.86 -3.59
C ASP A 315 -10.74 17.75 -4.79
N PRO A 316 -11.65 18.33 -5.58
CA PRO A 316 -11.29 19.17 -6.72
C PRO A 316 -10.89 20.61 -6.34
N ARG A 317 -11.05 21.04 -5.08
CA ARG A 317 -10.77 22.41 -4.64
C ARG A 317 -9.30 22.82 -4.76
N PRO A 318 -8.32 21.97 -4.37
CA PRO A 318 -6.92 22.28 -4.63
C PRO A 318 -6.61 22.34 -6.12
N LYS A 319 -5.69 23.22 -6.54
CA LYS A 319 -5.28 23.33 -7.95
C LYS A 319 -4.68 21.99 -8.43
N PRO A 320 -4.81 21.64 -9.73
CA PRO A 320 -4.22 20.40 -10.26
C PRO A 320 -2.71 20.28 -10.06
N LEU A 321 -2.01 21.39 -9.90
CA LEU A 321 -0.57 21.40 -9.64
C LEU A 321 -0.20 20.66 -8.33
N TYR A 322 -1.11 20.58 -7.36
CA TYR A 322 -0.93 19.85 -6.09
C TYR A 322 -1.20 18.35 -6.18
N LEU A 323 -1.46 17.84 -7.39
CA LEU A 323 -1.42 16.40 -7.71
C LEU A 323 -0.04 15.96 -8.21
N ARG A 324 0.92 16.89 -8.34
CA ARG A 324 2.27 16.52 -8.73
C ARG A 324 2.98 15.80 -7.61
N ASP A 325 3.57 14.67 -7.93
CA ASP A 325 4.41 13.90 -7.01
C ASP A 325 5.66 14.67 -6.61
N ARG A 326 6.24 14.33 -5.49
CA ARG A 326 7.37 15.05 -4.89
C ARG A 326 8.50 14.07 -4.58
N LEU A 327 9.69 14.43 -5.02
CA LEU A 327 10.94 13.78 -4.64
C LEU A 327 11.65 14.68 -3.63
N TYR A 328 12.14 14.09 -2.57
CA TYR A 328 12.94 14.73 -1.55
C TYR A 328 14.28 14.05 -1.49
N LEU A 329 15.33 14.77 -1.90
CA LEU A 329 16.70 14.31 -1.80
C LEU A 329 17.19 14.46 -0.36
N ASN A 330 17.80 13.43 0.16
CA ASN A 330 18.38 13.34 1.48
C ASN A 330 19.87 13.66 1.43
N ASP A 331 20.45 14.07 2.55
CA ASP A 331 21.89 14.25 2.72
C ASP A 331 22.50 13.19 3.66
N GLY A 332 21.82 12.07 3.85
CA GLY A 332 22.20 10.98 4.75
C GLY A 332 22.09 11.32 6.25
N LYS A 333 21.39 12.42 6.57
CA LYS A 333 21.15 12.89 7.95
C LYS A 333 19.69 13.30 8.16
N ALA A 334 18.81 12.73 7.37
CA ALA A 334 17.39 13.07 7.35
C ALA A 334 17.09 14.56 7.05
N ASN A 335 17.98 15.29 6.36
CA ASN A 335 17.68 16.63 5.87
C ASN A 335 17.14 16.53 4.44
N LEU A 336 15.83 16.38 4.35
CA LEU A 336 15.12 16.19 3.10
C LEU A 336 14.93 17.52 2.35
N THR A 337 15.43 17.59 1.13
CA THR A 337 15.32 18.76 0.23
C THR A 337 14.41 18.44 -0.95
N LEU A 338 13.34 19.22 -1.15
CA LEU A 338 12.41 19.01 -2.24
C LEU A 338 13.07 19.28 -3.60
N ASP A 339 13.09 18.26 -4.47
CA ASP A 339 13.45 18.41 -5.88
C ASP A 339 12.25 18.15 -6.80
N LEU A 340 11.62 19.21 -7.26
CA LEU A 340 10.54 19.10 -8.24
C LEU A 340 11.06 18.82 -9.66
N ASN A 341 12.35 18.99 -9.96
CA ASN A 341 12.89 18.69 -11.28
C ASN A 341 13.18 17.19 -11.44
N GLY A 342 13.39 16.47 -10.35
CA GLY A 342 13.54 15.02 -10.34
C GLY A 342 12.24 14.26 -10.62
N THR A 343 11.07 14.90 -10.52
CA THR A 343 9.79 14.22 -10.79
C THR A 343 9.23 14.58 -12.17
N ALA A 344 8.57 13.62 -12.82
CA ALA A 344 7.75 13.89 -14.00
C ALA A 344 6.64 14.92 -13.66
N ASN A 345 6.40 15.88 -14.55
CA ASN A 345 5.36 16.90 -14.33
C ASN A 345 3.95 16.36 -14.63
N ILE A 346 3.60 15.28 -13.95
CA ILE A 346 2.30 14.60 -14.05
C ILE A 346 1.38 15.18 -12.97
N ARG A 347 0.09 15.24 -13.26
CA ARG A 347 -0.94 15.83 -12.38
C ARG A 347 -2.16 14.93 -12.30
N ASP A 348 -1.90 13.64 -12.18
CA ASP A 348 -2.91 12.61 -11.97
C ASP A 348 -3.03 12.34 -10.45
N SER A 349 -4.18 11.86 -9.99
CA SER A 349 -4.33 11.42 -8.61
C SER A 349 -3.80 10.00 -8.48
N GLY A 350 -2.60 9.89 -7.95
CA GLY A 350 -1.95 8.63 -7.66
C GLY A 350 -2.46 7.98 -6.37
N GLY A 351 -1.96 6.79 -6.09
CA GLY A 351 -2.22 5.98 -4.90
C GLY A 351 -1.01 5.14 -4.54
N PRO A 352 -1.05 3.81 -4.74
CA PRO A 352 0.08 2.95 -4.44
C PRO A 352 1.31 3.29 -5.28
N VAL A 353 2.48 3.13 -4.68
CA VAL A 353 3.78 3.22 -5.35
C VAL A 353 4.62 2.00 -5.03
N ALA A 354 5.31 1.47 -6.03
CA ALA A 354 6.22 0.34 -5.88
C ALA A 354 7.52 0.60 -6.64
N ALA A 355 8.66 0.37 -5.99
CA ALA A 355 9.98 0.59 -6.55
C ALA A 355 10.65 -0.73 -6.93
N ALA A 356 11.30 -0.76 -8.09
CA ALA A 356 12.16 -1.86 -8.54
C ALA A 356 13.09 -1.38 -9.66
N ASP A 357 14.24 -2.02 -9.80
CA ASP A 357 15.08 -1.93 -10.99
C ASP A 357 14.52 -2.90 -12.05
N PHE A 358 13.46 -2.44 -12.79
CA PHE A 358 12.73 -3.34 -13.68
C PHE A 358 13.43 -3.54 -15.02
N ASP A 359 14.29 -2.62 -15.45
CA ASP A 359 15.03 -2.71 -16.72
C ASP A 359 16.52 -3.09 -16.54
N ARG A 360 16.95 -3.27 -15.29
CA ARG A 360 18.29 -3.72 -14.88
C ARG A 360 19.41 -2.76 -15.27
N ASP A 361 19.12 -1.48 -15.29
CA ASP A 361 20.14 -0.47 -15.50
C ASP A 361 20.88 -0.08 -14.21
N GLY A 362 20.38 -0.50 -13.05
CA GLY A 362 20.93 -0.33 -11.71
C GLY A 362 20.29 0.83 -10.93
N ASP A 363 19.38 1.59 -11.53
CA ASP A 363 18.56 2.59 -10.84
C ASP A 363 17.25 1.97 -10.36
N LEU A 364 16.67 2.48 -9.28
CA LEU A 364 15.33 2.07 -8.87
C LEU A 364 14.28 2.90 -9.60
N ASP A 365 13.43 2.23 -10.34
CA ASP A 365 12.29 2.79 -11.05
C ASP A 365 11.03 2.73 -10.22
N LEU A 366 9.98 3.43 -10.63
CA LEU A 366 8.72 3.48 -9.91
C LEU A 366 7.54 3.07 -10.80
N PHE A 367 6.66 2.25 -10.24
CA PHE A 367 5.28 2.19 -10.69
C PHE A 367 4.42 3.02 -9.74
N VAL A 368 3.67 3.98 -10.29
CA VAL A 368 2.67 4.79 -9.56
C VAL A 368 1.28 4.41 -10.07
N GLY A 369 0.50 3.77 -9.21
CA GLY A 369 -0.86 3.38 -9.54
C GLY A 369 -1.83 4.56 -9.51
N GLY A 370 -2.56 4.78 -10.60
CA GLY A 370 -3.65 5.75 -10.64
C GLY A 370 -4.80 5.32 -9.73
N ARG A 371 -5.23 6.17 -8.78
CA ARG A 371 -6.23 5.79 -7.79
C ARG A 371 -7.64 6.28 -8.12
N VAL A 372 -7.79 7.51 -8.56
CA VAL A 372 -9.09 8.11 -8.85
C VAL A 372 -8.96 9.32 -9.77
N VAL A 373 -9.93 9.54 -10.65
CA VAL A 373 -10.06 10.82 -11.33
C VAL A 373 -10.88 11.76 -10.46
N ARG A 374 -10.31 12.91 -10.10
CA ARG A 374 -10.93 13.88 -9.18
C ARG A 374 -12.35 14.24 -9.64
N ALA A 375 -13.31 14.09 -8.74
CA ALA A 375 -14.73 14.40 -9.00
C ALA A 375 -15.39 13.60 -10.13
N ARG A 376 -14.80 12.48 -10.57
CA ARG A 376 -15.30 11.70 -11.71
C ARG A 376 -15.22 10.18 -11.51
N TYR A 377 -15.49 9.72 -10.30
CA TYR A 377 -15.56 8.28 -10.02
C TYR A 377 -16.70 7.62 -10.85
N PRO A 378 -16.51 6.45 -11.44
CA PRO A 378 -15.36 5.54 -11.43
C PRO A 378 -14.52 5.63 -12.73
N THR A 379 -14.35 6.84 -13.28
CA THR A 379 -13.50 7.01 -14.46
C THR A 379 -12.10 6.46 -14.16
N THR A 380 -11.57 5.66 -15.09
CA THR A 380 -10.22 5.10 -14.98
C THR A 380 -9.18 6.21 -14.88
N PRO A 381 -8.38 6.26 -13.80
CA PRO A 381 -7.25 7.17 -13.69
C PRO A 381 -6.06 6.67 -14.50
N ASN A 382 -5.04 7.53 -14.67
CA ASN A 382 -3.81 7.12 -15.31
C ASN A 382 -2.83 6.56 -14.28
N SER A 383 -2.29 5.37 -14.54
CA SER A 383 -1.12 4.81 -13.86
C SER A 383 0.15 5.14 -14.62
N ARG A 384 1.31 5.14 -13.96
CA ARG A 384 2.59 5.51 -14.56
C ARG A 384 3.69 4.51 -14.22
N LEU A 385 4.46 4.16 -15.24
CA LEU A 385 5.77 3.54 -15.11
C LEU A 385 6.81 4.65 -15.29
N LEU A 386 7.51 4.98 -14.23
CA LEU A 386 8.49 6.06 -14.20
C LEU A 386 9.87 5.45 -14.16
N ARG A 387 10.62 5.60 -15.26
CA ARG A 387 12.02 5.19 -15.32
C ARG A 387 12.89 6.24 -14.64
N ASN A 388 13.81 5.81 -13.82
CA ASN A 388 14.79 6.66 -13.17
C ASN A 388 16.03 6.82 -14.06
N ASP A 389 16.32 8.04 -14.47
CA ASP A 389 17.52 8.38 -15.20
C ASP A 389 18.47 9.16 -14.24
N SER A 390 19.09 8.48 -13.27
CA SER A 390 20.04 9.06 -12.29
C SER A 390 19.43 10.22 -11.47
N GLY A 391 18.39 9.94 -10.72
CA GLY A 391 17.68 10.94 -9.87
C GLY A 391 16.59 11.70 -10.61
N LYS A 392 16.32 11.34 -11.87
CA LYS A 392 15.29 11.98 -12.66
C LYS A 392 14.28 10.97 -13.21
N PHE A 393 13.09 10.97 -12.63
CA PHE A 393 12.00 10.12 -13.05
C PHE A 393 11.33 10.61 -14.33
N VAL A 394 11.31 9.76 -15.35
CA VAL A 394 10.75 10.02 -16.68
C VAL A 394 9.59 9.06 -16.95
N ASP A 395 8.46 9.59 -17.42
CA ASP A 395 7.31 8.74 -17.80
C ASP A 395 7.66 7.87 -19.01
N ALA A 396 7.78 6.58 -18.80
CA ALA A 396 8.06 5.57 -19.81
C ALA A 396 6.85 4.67 -20.11
N THR A 397 5.67 4.98 -19.56
CA THR A 397 4.46 4.14 -19.58
C THR A 397 4.09 3.67 -20.98
N ASP A 398 3.91 4.59 -21.92
CA ASP A 398 3.42 4.25 -23.26
C ASP A 398 4.48 3.50 -24.10
N ILE A 399 5.77 3.67 -23.77
CA ILE A 399 6.89 3.08 -24.54
C ILE A 399 7.21 1.68 -24.01
N LEU A 400 7.23 1.50 -22.68
CA LEU A 400 7.70 0.28 -22.05
C LEU A 400 6.56 -0.60 -21.51
N ALA A 401 5.36 -0.06 -21.36
CA ALA A 401 4.22 -0.76 -20.74
C ALA A 401 2.90 -0.35 -21.40
N ALA A 402 2.77 -0.57 -22.70
CA ALA A 402 1.60 -0.16 -23.47
C ALA A 402 0.28 -0.69 -22.87
N GLY A 403 -0.63 0.22 -22.52
CA GLY A 403 -1.91 -0.08 -21.88
C GLY A 403 -1.89 -0.03 -20.35
N LEU A 404 -0.72 -0.02 -19.70
CA LEU A 404 -0.60 0.08 -18.23
C LEU A 404 -1.20 1.38 -17.71
N GLY A 405 -1.06 2.46 -18.46
CA GLY A 405 -1.61 3.76 -18.08
C GLY A 405 -3.11 3.77 -17.81
N THR A 406 -3.86 2.85 -18.42
CA THR A 406 -5.33 2.73 -18.26
C THR A 406 -5.75 1.40 -17.64
N THR A 407 -4.91 0.81 -16.79
CA THR A 407 -5.15 -0.52 -16.22
C THR A 407 -6.38 -0.57 -15.30
N GLY A 408 -6.76 0.54 -14.66
CA GLY A 408 -7.91 0.62 -13.75
C GLY A 408 -7.63 1.53 -12.54
N MET A 409 -8.52 1.49 -11.55
CA MET A 409 -8.33 2.16 -10.26
C MET A 409 -7.46 1.29 -9.35
N VAL A 410 -6.16 1.55 -9.34
CA VAL A 410 -5.18 0.71 -8.65
C VAL A 410 -5.29 0.88 -7.14
N THR A 411 -5.29 -0.23 -6.42
CA THR A 411 -5.37 -0.31 -4.96
C THR A 411 -4.12 -0.91 -4.33
N GLY A 412 -3.34 -1.66 -5.09
CA GLY A 412 -2.07 -2.24 -4.67
C GLY A 412 -1.20 -2.58 -5.86
N ALA A 413 0.10 -2.59 -5.65
CA ALA A 413 1.09 -2.95 -6.66
C ALA A 413 2.26 -3.69 -6.02
N LEU A 414 2.82 -4.65 -6.75
CA LEU A 414 3.92 -5.48 -6.28
C LEU A 414 4.80 -5.89 -7.46
N TRP A 415 6.12 -5.75 -7.29
CA TRP A 415 7.10 -6.32 -8.19
C TRP A 415 7.53 -7.70 -7.71
N SER A 416 7.44 -8.69 -8.60
CA SER A 416 7.80 -10.09 -8.31
C SER A 416 8.14 -10.81 -9.59
N ASP A 417 9.09 -11.75 -9.54
CA ASP A 417 9.39 -12.68 -10.64
C ASP A 417 8.29 -13.76 -10.65
N PHE A 418 7.19 -13.45 -11.33
CA PHE A 418 5.95 -14.25 -11.33
C PHE A 418 6.12 -15.62 -12.02
N ASP A 419 6.94 -15.68 -13.05
CA ASP A 419 7.12 -16.91 -13.84
C ASP A 419 8.52 -17.53 -13.72
N GLY A 420 9.35 -17.03 -12.82
CA GLY A 420 10.67 -17.60 -12.53
C GLY A 420 11.72 -17.35 -13.61
N ASP A 421 11.49 -16.43 -14.55
CA ASP A 421 12.43 -16.12 -15.64
C ASP A 421 13.56 -15.18 -15.23
N GLY A 422 13.47 -14.65 -14.02
CA GLY A 422 14.46 -13.79 -13.40
C GLY A 422 14.20 -12.32 -13.56
N TRP A 423 13.28 -11.88 -14.40
CA TRP A 423 12.84 -10.50 -14.50
C TRP A 423 11.76 -10.21 -13.45
N LEU A 424 11.73 -8.99 -12.95
CA LEU A 424 10.67 -8.56 -12.06
C LEU A 424 9.45 -8.16 -12.88
N ASP A 425 8.35 -8.88 -12.70
CA ASP A 425 7.05 -8.60 -13.26
C ASP A 425 6.26 -7.69 -12.33
N LEU A 426 5.24 -7.01 -12.88
CA LEU A 426 4.38 -6.13 -12.10
C LEU A 426 3.00 -6.75 -11.92
N LEU A 427 2.60 -6.95 -10.67
CA LEU A 427 1.24 -7.35 -10.30
C LEU A 427 0.49 -6.15 -9.72
N VAL A 428 -0.76 -5.94 -10.17
CA VAL A 428 -1.60 -4.82 -9.73
C VAL A 428 -3.00 -5.29 -9.35
N THR A 429 -3.54 -4.71 -8.29
CA THR A 429 -4.92 -4.95 -7.86
C THR A 429 -5.77 -3.70 -8.09
N HIS A 430 -7.07 -3.91 -8.35
CA HIS A 430 -7.97 -2.82 -8.73
C HIS A 430 -9.26 -2.82 -7.90
N GLU A 431 -9.79 -1.63 -7.69
CA GLU A 431 -11.18 -1.43 -7.31
C GLU A 431 -12.06 -1.55 -8.58
N TRP A 432 -13.08 -2.42 -8.58
CA TRP A 432 -13.93 -2.73 -9.72
C TRP A 432 -13.17 -3.30 -10.93
N GLY A 433 -12.18 -4.12 -10.69
CA GLY A 433 -11.38 -4.65 -11.78
C GLY A 433 -10.75 -6.02 -11.49
N PRO A 434 -10.02 -6.56 -12.48
CA PRO A 434 -9.29 -7.81 -12.33
C PRO A 434 -8.00 -7.62 -11.54
N VAL A 435 -7.34 -8.73 -11.26
CA VAL A 435 -5.93 -8.73 -10.87
C VAL A 435 -5.10 -8.66 -12.15
N GLY A 436 -4.33 -7.58 -12.31
CA GLY A 436 -3.48 -7.36 -13.47
C GLY A 436 -2.10 -7.99 -13.28
N VAL A 437 -1.64 -8.76 -14.28
CA VAL A 437 -0.29 -9.31 -14.34
C VAL A 437 0.40 -8.77 -15.58
N TRP A 438 1.54 -8.11 -15.38
CA TRP A 438 2.33 -7.47 -16.42
C TRP A 438 3.70 -8.11 -16.47
N LYS A 439 3.88 -9.04 -17.42
CA LYS A 439 5.15 -9.74 -17.60
C LYS A 439 6.22 -8.83 -18.16
N ASN A 440 7.38 -8.86 -17.52
CA ASN A 440 8.58 -8.17 -17.96
C ASN A 440 9.39 -9.05 -18.93
N SER A 441 9.83 -8.45 -20.01
CA SER A 441 10.73 -9.10 -20.96
C SER A 441 11.78 -8.09 -21.41
N GLY A 442 12.91 -8.07 -20.70
CA GLY A 442 14.03 -7.18 -21.03
C GLY A 442 13.70 -5.70 -20.85
N GLY A 443 13.05 -5.32 -19.73
CA GLY A 443 12.67 -3.94 -19.42
C GLY A 443 11.39 -3.47 -20.14
N LYS A 444 10.58 -4.40 -20.67
CA LYS A 444 9.27 -4.07 -21.27
C LYS A 444 8.18 -4.92 -20.66
N LEU A 445 7.12 -4.26 -20.21
CA LEU A 445 5.97 -4.89 -19.59
C LEU A 445 4.86 -5.16 -20.62
N ALA A 446 4.33 -6.36 -20.62
CA ALA A 446 3.18 -6.77 -21.41
C ALA A 446 2.10 -7.38 -20.52
N ASN A 447 0.83 -7.00 -20.74
CA ASN A 447 -0.28 -7.57 -19.98
C ASN A 447 -0.48 -9.05 -20.35
N VAL A 448 -0.33 -9.93 -19.38
CA VAL A 448 -0.52 -11.37 -19.50
C VAL A 448 -1.62 -11.92 -18.60
N SER A 449 -2.47 -11.05 -18.04
CA SER A 449 -3.54 -11.44 -17.09
C SER A 449 -4.44 -12.55 -17.63
N VAL A 450 -4.70 -12.59 -18.94
CA VAL A 450 -5.50 -13.65 -19.58
C VAL A 450 -4.78 -14.99 -19.49
N THR A 451 -3.51 -15.04 -19.85
CA THR A 451 -2.71 -16.28 -19.82
C THR A 451 -2.35 -16.71 -18.41
N ALA A 452 -2.22 -15.76 -17.49
CA ALA A 452 -2.04 -16.01 -16.07
C ALA A 452 -3.34 -16.45 -15.36
N GLY A 453 -4.49 -16.41 -16.04
CA GLY A 453 -5.78 -16.81 -15.48
C GLY A 453 -6.40 -15.81 -14.51
N THR A 454 -5.86 -14.58 -14.43
CA THR A 454 -6.32 -13.57 -13.47
C THR A 454 -7.29 -12.53 -14.04
N ALA A 455 -7.47 -12.50 -15.37
CA ALA A 455 -8.31 -11.52 -16.04
C ALA A 455 -9.80 -11.59 -15.64
N GLU A 456 -10.29 -12.75 -15.24
CA GLU A 456 -11.66 -12.96 -14.79
C GLU A 456 -11.82 -12.86 -13.26
N LEU A 457 -10.73 -12.64 -12.52
CA LEU A 457 -10.76 -12.42 -11.08
C LEU A 457 -11.22 -10.99 -10.78
N LEU A 458 -12.47 -10.70 -11.14
CA LEU A 458 -13.06 -9.38 -10.94
C LEU A 458 -13.41 -9.17 -9.47
N GLY A 459 -13.06 -8.02 -8.91
CA GLY A 459 -13.32 -7.77 -7.51
C GLY A 459 -13.12 -6.31 -7.12
N TRP A 460 -13.32 -6.09 -5.83
CA TRP A 460 -12.88 -4.89 -5.15
C TRP A 460 -11.66 -5.25 -4.31
N TRP A 461 -10.54 -5.30 -4.99
CA TRP A 461 -9.28 -5.69 -4.38
C TRP A 461 -8.73 -4.52 -3.56
N THR A 462 -8.10 -4.80 -2.42
CA THR A 462 -7.63 -3.78 -1.47
C THR A 462 -6.13 -3.83 -1.23
N GLY A 463 -5.46 -4.85 -1.70
CA GLY A 463 -4.01 -4.99 -1.56
C GLY A 463 -3.53 -6.35 -2.01
N ILE A 464 -2.21 -6.48 -2.12
CA ILE A 464 -1.49 -7.68 -2.54
C ILE A 464 -0.26 -7.88 -1.67
N ALA A 465 0.03 -9.10 -1.31
CA ALA A 465 1.26 -9.53 -0.66
C ALA A 465 1.77 -10.81 -1.30
N ALA A 466 3.09 -11.02 -1.28
CA ALA A 466 3.75 -12.17 -1.85
C ALA A 466 4.56 -12.91 -0.79
N ALA A 467 4.46 -14.23 -0.79
CA ALA A 467 5.29 -15.13 0.02
C ALA A 467 5.22 -16.54 -0.57
N ASP A 468 6.23 -17.34 -0.32
CA ASP A 468 6.17 -18.80 -0.51
C ASP A 468 5.32 -19.37 0.65
N ILE A 469 4.03 -19.60 0.40
CA ILE A 469 3.05 -19.95 1.45
C ILE A 469 3.07 -21.45 1.74
N ASP A 470 3.28 -22.28 0.72
CA ASP A 470 3.26 -23.74 0.85
C ASP A 470 4.66 -24.37 0.87
N GLU A 471 5.70 -23.54 0.85
CA GLU A 471 7.11 -23.93 0.98
C GLU A 471 7.63 -24.78 -0.20
N ASP A 472 7.06 -24.62 -1.39
CA ASP A 472 7.48 -25.37 -2.58
C ASP A 472 8.62 -24.68 -3.35
N GLY A 473 8.95 -23.45 -3.00
CA GLY A 473 10.05 -22.65 -3.57
C GLY A 473 9.61 -21.61 -4.58
N ASP A 474 8.34 -21.63 -4.98
CA ASP A 474 7.73 -20.61 -5.82
C ASP A 474 7.02 -19.54 -4.98
N ILE A 475 6.72 -18.39 -5.55
CA ILE A 475 6.07 -17.30 -4.83
C ILE A 475 4.56 -17.34 -5.05
N ASP A 476 3.86 -17.43 -3.92
CA ASP A 476 2.41 -17.30 -3.84
C ASP A 476 1.98 -15.85 -3.60
N TYR A 477 0.73 -15.57 -3.94
CA TYR A 477 0.17 -14.23 -3.81
C TYR A 477 -1.13 -14.25 -3.01
N ALA A 478 -1.14 -13.48 -1.92
CA ALA A 478 -2.33 -13.25 -1.12
C ALA A 478 -2.95 -11.89 -1.49
N LEU A 479 -4.22 -11.92 -1.90
CA LEU A 479 -4.94 -10.74 -2.33
C LEU A 479 -6.12 -10.46 -1.40
N GLY A 480 -6.21 -9.21 -0.90
CA GLY A 480 -7.34 -8.76 -0.11
C GLY A 480 -8.50 -8.33 -1.00
N ASN A 481 -9.71 -8.83 -0.72
CA ASN A 481 -10.94 -8.41 -1.40
C ASN A 481 -11.95 -7.86 -0.40
N LEU A 482 -12.71 -6.83 -0.78
CA LEU A 482 -13.87 -6.39 -0.03
C LEU A 482 -14.97 -7.44 -0.18
N GLY A 483 -14.98 -8.40 0.75
CA GLY A 483 -15.78 -9.61 0.64
C GLY A 483 -17.00 -9.63 1.55
N LEU A 484 -17.39 -10.83 1.99
CA LEU A 484 -18.62 -11.12 2.72
C LEU A 484 -18.71 -10.52 4.15
N ASN A 485 -17.63 -9.92 4.64
CA ASN A 485 -17.59 -9.16 5.90
C ASN A 485 -18.14 -7.73 5.76
N SER A 486 -18.70 -7.39 4.64
CA SER A 486 -19.28 -6.07 4.33
C SER A 486 -20.77 -6.18 3.96
N LYS A 487 -21.38 -5.09 3.51
CA LYS A 487 -22.74 -5.12 2.93
C LYS A 487 -22.81 -5.84 1.58
N TYR A 488 -21.68 -6.13 0.95
CA TYR A 488 -21.61 -6.78 -0.35
C TYR A 488 -21.59 -8.30 -0.21
N HIS A 489 -22.50 -8.96 -0.91
CA HIS A 489 -22.64 -10.42 -0.93
C HIS A 489 -22.60 -10.93 -2.37
N ALA A 490 -21.52 -10.57 -3.07
CA ALA A 490 -21.30 -10.97 -4.46
C ALA A 490 -20.95 -12.45 -4.58
N SER A 491 -21.32 -13.06 -5.69
CA SER A 491 -20.83 -14.34 -6.16
C SER A 491 -20.61 -14.28 -7.68
N GLU A 492 -19.96 -15.27 -8.26
CA GLU A 492 -19.78 -15.36 -9.72
C GLU A 492 -21.13 -15.35 -10.46
N GLU A 493 -22.15 -16.03 -9.91
CA GLU A 493 -23.49 -16.10 -10.51
C GLU A 493 -24.32 -14.82 -10.27
N LYS A 494 -24.00 -14.07 -9.20
CA LYS A 494 -24.70 -12.86 -8.78
C LYS A 494 -23.71 -11.75 -8.42
N PRO A 495 -22.97 -11.23 -9.40
CA PRO A 495 -22.00 -10.18 -9.15
C PRO A 495 -22.70 -8.89 -8.77
N TYR A 496 -21.99 -8.02 -8.05
CA TYR A 496 -22.37 -6.60 -7.98
C TYR A 496 -21.98 -5.92 -9.28
N LEU A 497 -22.84 -5.04 -9.76
CA LEU A 497 -22.65 -4.34 -11.02
C LEU A 497 -22.48 -2.84 -10.78
N ALA A 498 -21.59 -2.22 -11.55
CA ALA A 498 -21.37 -0.79 -11.57
C ALA A 498 -21.84 -0.20 -12.90
N TYR A 499 -22.82 0.70 -12.84
CA TYR A 499 -23.32 1.44 -14.01
C TYR A 499 -22.78 2.86 -13.94
N PHE A 500 -22.19 3.32 -15.02
CA PHE A 500 -21.67 4.68 -15.11
C PHE A 500 -22.04 5.32 -16.45
N GLY A 501 -22.49 6.56 -16.42
CA GLY A 501 -22.87 7.33 -17.60
C GLY A 501 -23.97 8.33 -17.31
N ASP A 502 -24.48 8.99 -18.35
CA ASP A 502 -25.66 9.85 -18.26
C ASP A 502 -26.92 8.98 -18.23
N LEU A 503 -27.25 8.50 -17.04
CA LEU A 503 -28.33 7.53 -16.82
C LEU A 503 -29.74 8.18 -16.82
N ASP A 504 -29.82 9.49 -16.67
CA ASP A 504 -31.07 10.23 -16.58
C ASP A 504 -31.30 11.26 -17.70
N GLY A 505 -30.37 11.38 -18.65
CA GLY A 505 -30.43 12.32 -19.77
C GLY A 505 -30.14 13.77 -19.38
N SER A 506 -29.51 13.99 -18.22
CA SER A 506 -29.18 15.32 -17.71
C SER A 506 -27.86 15.89 -18.26
N GLY A 507 -27.09 15.09 -18.98
CA GLY A 507 -25.73 15.40 -19.42
C GLY A 507 -24.68 15.22 -18.31
N VAL A 508 -25.08 14.78 -17.10
CA VAL A 508 -24.18 14.56 -15.97
C VAL A 508 -23.98 13.06 -15.76
N PRO A 509 -22.74 12.53 -15.88
CA PRO A 509 -22.48 11.15 -15.60
C PRO A 509 -22.78 10.81 -14.13
N ARG A 510 -23.44 9.68 -13.92
CA ARG A 510 -23.81 9.14 -12.61
C ARG A 510 -23.23 7.75 -12.45
N PHE A 511 -22.85 7.42 -11.22
CA PHE A 511 -22.46 6.08 -10.83
C PHE A 511 -23.60 5.43 -10.05
N VAL A 512 -23.98 4.21 -10.40
CA VAL A 512 -25.03 3.45 -9.71
C VAL A 512 -24.54 2.03 -9.49
N GLU A 513 -24.41 1.65 -8.23
CA GLU A 513 -24.19 0.26 -7.84
C GLU A 513 -25.50 -0.51 -7.91
N ALA A 514 -25.46 -1.75 -8.38
CA ALA A 514 -26.59 -2.66 -8.37
C ALA A 514 -26.22 -4.04 -7.84
N CYS A 515 -27.16 -4.69 -7.17
CA CYS A 515 -27.02 -6.02 -6.61
C CYS A 515 -28.23 -6.88 -6.93
N HIS A 516 -28.03 -8.19 -6.87
CA HIS A 516 -29.11 -9.17 -7.06
C HIS A 516 -29.84 -9.44 -5.74
N GLU A 517 -31.16 -9.23 -5.74
CA GLU A 517 -32.07 -9.73 -4.70
C GLU A 517 -32.97 -10.80 -5.33
N GLY A 518 -32.75 -12.05 -4.96
CA GLY A 518 -33.34 -13.20 -5.66
C GLY A 518 -32.87 -13.26 -7.12
N ASN A 519 -33.81 -13.14 -8.07
CA ASN A 519 -33.53 -13.13 -9.52
C ASN A 519 -33.65 -11.73 -10.15
N SER A 520 -33.86 -10.70 -9.35
CA SER A 520 -34.03 -9.34 -9.84
C SER A 520 -32.82 -8.49 -9.45
N LEU A 521 -32.49 -7.51 -10.30
CA LEU A 521 -31.41 -6.57 -10.09
C LEU A 521 -31.96 -5.27 -9.51
N PHE A 522 -31.40 -4.81 -8.40
CA PHE A 522 -31.79 -3.60 -7.71
C PHE A 522 -30.60 -2.65 -7.50
N PRO A 523 -30.83 -1.33 -7.48
CA PRO A 523 -29.78 -0.40 -7.07
C PRO A 523 -29.49 -0.58 -5.57
N VAL A 524 -28.21 -0.59 -5.21
CA VAL A 524 -27.74 -0.71 -3.81
C VAL A 524 -28.22 0.47 -2.96
N ARG A 525 -28.25 1.67 -3.56
CA ARG A 525 -28.81 2.87 -2.93
C ARG A 525 -30.31 2.93 -3.15
N GLY A 526 -31.06 3.08 -2.05
CA GLY A 526 -32.52 3.15 -2.09
C GLY A 526 -33.07 4.34 -2.90
N LYS A 527 -34.40 4.35 -3.07
CA LYS A 527 -35.10 5.33 -3.91
C LYS A 527 -34.81 6.80 -3.54
N SER A 528 -34.75 7.11 -2.23
CA SER A 528 -34.46 8.47 -1.76
C SER A 528 -33.11 8.98 -2.25
N CYS A 529 -32.05 8.18 -2.12
CA CYS A 529 -30.70 8.53 -2.58
C CYS A 529 -30.68 8.65 -4.11
N SER A 530 -31.28 7.69 -4.82
CA SER A 530 -31.27 7.65 -6.28
C SER A 530 -32.06 8.81 -6.89
N THR A 531 -33.24 9.17 -6.32
CA THR A 531 -34.04 10.32 -6.78
C THR A 531 -33.46 11.66 -6.35
N HIS A 532 -32.68 11.70 -5.25
CA HIS A 532 -31.94 12.91 -4.91
C HIS A 532 -30.83 13.17 -5.94
N ALA A 533 -30.08 12.13 -6.31
CA ALA A 533 -29.02 12.23 -7.32
C ALA A 533 -29.56 12.46 -8.74
N MET A 534 -30.73 11.87 -9.07
CA MET A 534 -31.38 11.89 -10.38
C MET A 534 -32.87 12.19 -10.21
N PRO A 535 -33.29 13.47 -10.07
CA PRO A 535 -34.67 13.83 -9.80
C PRO A 535 -35.68 13.36 -10.84
N SER A 536 -35.26 13.15 -12.08
CA SER A 536 -36.11 12.61 -13.17
C SER A 536 -36.66 11.21 -12.85
N LEU A 537 -35.97 10.41 -12.06
CA LEU A 537 -36.39 9.07 -11.65
C LEU A 537 -37.66 9.09 -10.80
N ALA A 538 -37.85 10.12 -9.97
CA ALA A 538 -39.08 10.27 -9.17
C ALA A 538 -40.36 10.33 -10.01
N LYS A 539 -40.24 10.81 -11.26
CA LYS A 539 -41.36 10.88 -12.22
C LYS A 539 -41.57 9.59 -12.99
N ARG A 540 -40.50 8.80 -13.17
CA ARG A 540 -40.53 7.53 -13.95
C ARG A 540 -40.96 6.34 -13.11
N PHE A 541 -40.59 6.32 -11.83
CA PHE A 541 -40.81 5.20 -10.92
C PHE A 541 -41.53 5.67 -9.66
N SER A 542 -42.80 5.27 -9.51
CA SER A 542 -43.62 5.59 -8.32
C SER A 542 -43.15 4.78 -7.09
N THR A 543 -42.65 3.58 -7.31
CA THR A 543 -42.06 2.67 -6.32
C THR A 543 -40.73 2.13 -6.82
N PHE A 544 -39.91 1.65 -5.90
CA PHE A 544 -38.79 0.80 -6.25
C PHE A 544 -39.15 -0.63 -5.87
#